data_a6c681d41968d17eaa7f60f48b81fabf
#
_entry.id   a6c681d41968d17eaa7f60f48b81fabf
#
_cell.length_a   1.000
_cell.length_b   1.000
_cell.length_c   1.000
_cell.angle_alpha   90.00
_cell.angle_beta   90.00
_cell.angle_gamma   90.00
#
_symmetry.space_group_name_H-M   'P 1'
#
loop_
_entity.id
_entity.type
_entity.pdbx_description
1 polymer ?
#
loop_
_entity_poly.entity_id
_entity_poly.type
_entity_poly.pdbx_seq_one_letter_code
_entity_poly.pdbx_strand_id
1 'polypeptide(L)'
;GRSLLLAYAEAPAANYMSRIQTEKTLIYVLSHVRKRFHERRIHMKKLGLDATDIRILSAVQQHGHLSKTRLAELVNLSPTPCWARLDRLKSAGILRGFHADIALERIIDFTQVVVTVAMSSHRKIEFERFELHIRNLDEVTQCIATGGGMDYVMTVVTPNLAAFQRLMEEMLSADLAIERYMTYIATRQVKSSHPNLAKLTTTS
;
A
#
# COMPACT_ATOMS: atom_id res chain seq x y z
N GLY A 1 14.30 -16.26 33.23
CA GLY A 1 14.55 -14.93 32.66
C GLY A 1 16.01 -14.55 32.47
N ARG A 2 17.00 -15.46 32.71
CA ARG A 2 18.44 -15.14 32.56
C ARG A 2 19.13 -15.93 31.42
N SER A 3 18.44 -16.83 30.73
CA SER A 3 19.05 -17.75 29.75
C SER A 3 19.03 -17.24 28.30
N LEU A 4 18.33 -16.15 28.00
CA LEU A 4 18.23 -15.60 26.64
C LEU A 4 19.26 -14.49 26.31
N LEU A 5 20.00 -14.02 27.32
CA LEU A 5 21.01 -12.96 27.17
C LEU A 5 22.42 -13.47 26.85
N LEU A 6 22.69 -14.76 27.06
CA LEU A 6 24.02 -15.36 26.83
C LEU A 6 24.22 -15.98 25.44
N ALA A 7 23.13 -16.17 24.66
CA ALA A 7 23.21 -16.69 23.28
C ALA A 7 23.53 -15.60 22.21
N TYR A 8 23.76 -14.36 22.62
CA TYR A 8 23.95 -13.22 21.71
C TYR A 8 25.39 -12.71 21.62
N ALA A 9 26.34 -13.36 22.31
CA ALA A 9 27.73 -12.86 22.45
C ALA A 9 28.74 -13.41 21.44
N GLU A 10 28.38 -14.37 20.59
CA GLU A 10 29.34 -15.00 19.66
C GLU A 10 28.88 -15.02 18.21
N ALA A 11 28.49 -13.84 17.65
CA ALA A 11 28.29 -13.71 16.21
C ALA A 11 29.55 -13.10 15.55
N PRO A 12 30.08 -13.70 14.45
CA PRO A 12 31.29 -13.20 13.81
C PRO A 12 31.14 -11.79 13.26
N ALA A 13 32.23 -11.02 13.20
CA ALA A 13 32.31 -9.61 12.83
C ALA A 13 31.60 -9.23 11.50
N ALA A 14 31.46 -10.18 10.57
CA ALA A 14 30.70 -10.00 9.34
C ALA A 14 29.20 -9.71 9.57
N ASN A 15 28.63 -10.24 10.66
CA ASN A 15 27.23 -9.96 11.04
C ASN A 15 27.04 -8.58 11.68
N TYR A 16 28.09 -7.98 12.23
CA TYR A 16 28.03 -6.67 12.89
C TYR A 16 27.91 -5.54 11.85
N MET A 17 28.66 -5.60 10.75
CA MET A 17 28.60 -4.61 9.68
C MET A 17 27.26 -4.66 8.90
N SER A 18 26.72 -5.86 8.67
CA SER A 18 25.39 -6.01 8.08
C SER A 18 24.28 -5.42 8.99
N ARG A 19 24.45 -5.57 10.30
CA ARG A 19 23.52 -5.04 11.32
C ARG A 19 23.54 -3.52 11.39
N ILE A 20 24.74 -2.89 11.34
CA ILE A 20 24.86 -1.42 11.28
C ILE A 20 24.27 -0.86 9.99
N GLN A 21 24.45 -1.55 8.88
CA GLN A 21 23.86 -1.17 7.60
C GLN A 21 22.32 -1.27 7.66
N THR A 22 21.79 -2.33 8.27
CA THR A 22 20.35 -2.52 8.48
C THR A 22 19.76 -1.45 9.40
N GLU A 23 20.45 -1.10 10.50
CA GLU A 23 20.00 -0.05 11.41
C GLU A 23 20.03 1.34 10.75
N LYS A 24 21.09 1.68 10.01
CA LYS A 24 21.14 2.94 9.25
C LYS A 24 20.08 3.00 8.19
N THR A 25 19.82 1.92 7.47
CA THR A 25 18.74 1.81 6.49
C THR A 25 17.39 1.95 7.16
N LEU A 26 17.18 1.29 8.31
CA LEU A 26 15.94 1.38 9.08
C LEU A 26 15.69 2.81 9.58
N ILE A 27 16.71 3.49 10.11
CA ILE A 27 16.62 4.88 10.57
C ILE A 27 16.35 5.82 9.40
N TYR A 28 17.00 5.64 8.26
CA TYR A 28 16.75 6.41 7.04
C TYR A 28 15.31 6.22 6.55
N VAL A 29 14.85 4.98 6.45
CA VAL A 29 13.48 4.66 6.03
C VAL A 29 12.45 5.20 7.02
N LEU A 30 12.66 4.99 8.33
CA LEU A 30 11.75 5.53 9.36
C LEU A 30 11.70 7.06 9.32
N SER A 31 12.80 7.74 9.05
CA SER A 31 12.83 9.20 8.90
C SER A 31 12.03 9.68 7.69
N HIS A 32 12.15 8.98 6.54
CA HIS A 32 11.42 9.30 5.31
C HIS A 32 9.94 8.93 5.39
N VAL A 33 9.62 7.77 5.98
CA VAL A 33 8.25 7.35 6.29
C VAL A 33 7.61 8.38 7.23
N ARG A 34 8.30 8.76 8.32
CA ARG A 34 7.82 9.76 9.28
C ARG A 34 7.61 11.14 8.63
N LYS A 35 8.50 11.57 7.73
CA LYS A 35 8.37 12.82 6.99
C LYS A 35 7.17 12.80 6.04
N ARG A 36 6.99 11.73 5.23
CA ARG A 36 5.82 11.55 4.37
C ARG A 36 4.49 11.46 5.15
N PHE A 37 4.48 10.76 6.29
CA PHE A 37 3.31 10.71 7.17
C PHE A 37 3.03 12.07 7.82
N HIS A 38 4.06 12.80 8.20
CA HIS A 38 3.91 14.14 8.77
C HIS A 38 3.35 15.14 7.74
N GLU A 39 3.86 15.14 6.52
CA GLU A 39 3.37 15.98 5.42
C GLU A 39 1.92 15.63 5.06
N ARG A 40 1.54 14.35 5.01
CA ARG A 40 0.14 13.91 4.82
C ARG A 40 -0.75 14.32 5.98
N ARG A 41 -0.26 14.23 7.23
CA ARG A 41 -1.01 14.63 8.43
C ARG A 41 -1.27 16.14 8.47
N ILE A 42 -0.30 16.95 8.00
CA ILE A 42 -0.47 18.40 7.87
C ILE A 42 -1.54 18.71 6.82
N HIS A 43 -1.59 17.96 5.72
CA HIS A 43 -2.62 18.14 4.68
C HIS A 43 -4.02 17.76 5.18
N MET A 44 -4.16 16.67 5.94
CA MET A 44 -5.43 16.28 6.57
C MET A 44 -5.92 17.30 7.62
N LYS A 45 -5.00 17.88 8.43
CA LYS A 45 -5.35 18.98 9.36
C LYS A 45 -5.80 20.25 8.64
N LYS A 46 -5.31 20.52 7.44
CA LYS A 46 -5.74 21.67 6.63
C LYS A 46 -7.19 21.57 6.16
N LEU A 47 -7.76 20.37 6.01
CA LEU A 47 -9.12 20.20 5.51
C LEU A 47 -10.20 20.20 6.58
N GLY A 48 -9.84 20.14 7.87
CA GLY A 48 -10.79 20.17 8.98
C GLY A 48 -11.90 19.12 8.85
N LEU A 49 -11.52 17.83 8.66
CA LEU A 49 -12.50 16.75 8.61
C LEU A 49 -13.17 16.59 9.98
N ASP A 50 -14.49 16.62 9.98
CA ASP A 50 -15.29 16.38 11.18
C ASP A 50 -15.82 14.93 11.23
N ALA A 51 -16.44 14.56 12.35
CA ALA A 51 -17.01 13.23 12.55
C ALA A 51 -18.08 12.89 11.48
N THR A 52 -18.75 13.88 10.93
CA THR A 52 -19.75 13.69 9.88
C THR A 52 -19.10 13.35 8.55
N ASP A 53 -17.98 14.00 8.22
CA ASP A 53 -17.19 13.65 7.04
C ASP A 53 -16.66 12.21 7.12
N ILE A 54 -16.21 11.77 8.30
CA ILE A 54 -15.78 10.39 8.52
C ILE A 54 -16.94 9.40 8.35
N ARG A 55 -18.16 9.74 8.81
CA ARG A 55 -19.36 8.90 8.57
C ARG A 55 -19.68 8.78 7.09
N ILE A 56 -19.63 9.90 6.34
CA ILE A 56 -19.84 9.90 4.89
C ILE A 56 -18.81 9.01 4.19
N LEU A 57 -17.52 9.18 4.50
CA LEU A 57 -16.46 8.37 3.93
C LEU A 57 -16.60 6.89 4.28
N SER A 58 -16.99 6.56 5.51
CA SER A 58 -17.23 5.17 5.94
C SER A 58 -18.42 4.56 5.20
N ALA A 59 -19.51 5.31 5.02
CA ALA A 59 -20.69 4.83 4.30
C ALA A 59 -20.36 4.54 2.82
N VAL A 60 -19.67 5.45 2.13
CA VAL A 60 -19.30 5.22 0.72
C VAL A 60 -18.22 4.15 0.57
N GLN A 61 -17.35 3.95 1.56
CA GLN A 61 -16.36 2.87 1.57
C GLN A 61 -17.03 1.49 1.67
N GLN A 62 -18.10 1.38 2.47
CA GLN A 62 -18.83 0.12 2.69
C GLN A 62 -19.80 -0.23 1.57
N HIS A 63 -20.46 0.78 1.02
CA HIS A 63 -21.60 0.58 0.10
C HIS A 63 -21.31 0.99 -1.34
N GLY A 64 -20.11 1.56 -1.60
CA GLY A 64 -19.78 2.05 -2.93
C GLY A 64 -20.59 3.28 -3.34
N HIS A 65 -21.07 3.31 -4.57
CA HIS A 65 -21.89 4.40 -5.09
C HIS A 65 -23.32 4.32 -4.56
N LEU A 66 -23.75 5.36 -3.86
CA LEU A 66 -25.09 5.51 -3.26
C LEU A 66 -25.83 6.69 -3.90
N SER A 67 -27.17 6.60 -3.93
CA SER A 67 -28.00 7.77 -4.25
C SER A 67 -27.86 8.84 -3.17
N LYS A 68 -28.13 10.12 -3.54
CA LYS A 68 -28.06 11.26 -2.60
C LYS A 68 -28.91 11.01 -1.35
N THR A 69 -30.14 10.54 -1.55
CA THR A 69 -31.09 10.26 -0.47
C THR A 69 -30.57 9.15 0.41
N ARG A 70 -30.12 8.03 -0.17
CA ARG A 70 -29.67 6.87 0.59
C ARG A 70 -28.42 7.15 1.43
N LEU A 71 -27.46 7.90 0.87
CA LEU A 71 -26.28 8.33 1.63
C LEU A 71 -26.69 9.24 2.79
N ALA A 72 -27.57 10.21 2.55
CA ALA A 72 -28.03 11.13 3.59
C ALA A 72 -28.73 10.40 4.76
N GLU A 73 -29.59 9.42 4.45
CA GLU A 73 -30.23 8.55 5.47
C GLU A 73 -29.19 7.82 6.32
N LEU A 74 -28.20 7.16 5.68
CA LEU A 74 -27.16 6.38 6.38
C LEU A 74 -26.31 7.21 7.34
N VAL A 75 -26.13 8.50 7.06
CA VAL A 75 -25.30 9.39 7.87
C VAL A 75 -26.09 10.36 8.75
N ASN A 76 -27.43 10.21 8.80
CA ASN A 76 -28.35 11.07 9.55
C ASN A 76 -28.20 12.57 9.20
N LEU A 77 -28.28 12.88 7.90
CA LEU A 77 -28.27 14.23 7.36
C LEU A 77 -29.43 14.44 6.38
N SER A 78 -29.78 15.70 6.14
CA SER A 78 -30.59 16.03 4.99
C SER A 78 -29.76 15.92 3.68
N PRO A 79 -30.40 15.62 2.53
CA PRO A 79 -29.69 15.33 1.27
C PRO A 79 -28.75 16.46 0.80
N THR A 80 -29.17 17.72 0.89
CA THR A 80 -28.40 18.86 0.38
C THR A 80 -27.05 19.05 1.11
N PRO A 81 -26.97 19.17 2.45
CA PRO A 81 -25.70 19.30 3.14
C PRO A 81 -24.85 18.02 3.06
N CYS A 82 -25.47 16.84 2.99
CA CYS A 82 -24.74 15.60 2.77
C CYS A 82 -24.00 15.62 1.44
N TRP A 83 -24.68 16.02 0.37
CA TRP A 83 -24.10 16.10 -0.96
C TRP A 83 -23.00 17.17 -1.06
N ALA A 84 -23.21 18.34 -0.48
CA ALA A 84 -22.20 19.40 -0.45
C ALA A 84 -20.90 18.94 0.22
N ARG A 85 -21.01 18.17 1.31
CA ARG A 85 -19.85 17.56 1.98
C ARG A 85 -19.17 16.52 1.10
N LEU A 86 -19.91 15.62 0.48
CA LEU A 86 -19.38 14.61 -0.44
C LEU A 86 -18.62 15.26 -1.60
N ASP A 87 -19.18 16.30 -2.20
CA ASP A 87 -18.54 17.06 -3.28
C ASP A 87 -17.25 17.74 -2.83
N ARG A 88 -17.25 18.32 -1.62
CA ARG A 88 -16.04 18.87 -1.02
C ARG A 88 -14.95 17.80 -0.84
N LEU A 89 -15.32 16.62 -0.37
CA LEU A 89 -14.38 15.48 -0.17
C LEU A 89 -13.82 14.97 -1.50
N LYS A 90 -14.64 14.94 -2.56
CA LYS A 90 -14.19 14.63 -3.93
C LYS A 90 -13.23 15.68 -4.47
N SER A 91 -13.64 16.95 -4.41
CA SER A 91 -12.85 18.08 -4.92
C SER A 91 -11.49 18.21 -4.21
N ALA A 92 -11.45 17.82 -2.95
CA ALA A 92 -10.22 17.76 -2.17
C ALA A 92 -9.35 16.51 -2.45
N GLY A 93 -9.79 15.62 -3.33
CA GLY A 93 -9.07 14.37 -3.67
C GLY A 93 -9.02 13.35 -2.54
N ILE A 94 -9.82 13.51 -1.47
CA ILE A 94 -9.93 12.55 -0.37
C ILE A 94 -10.71 11.32 -0.84
N LEU A 95 -11.86 11.55 -1.46
CA LEU A 95 -12.59 10.50 -2.18
C LEU A 95 -12.16 10.53 -3.65
N ARG A 96 -11.34 9.56 -4.04
CA ARG A 96 -10.73 9.50 -5.38
C ARG A 96 -11.62 8.82 -6.40
N GLY A 97 -12.59 7.99 -5.98
CA GLY A 97 -13.48 7.26 -6.88
C GLY A 97 -14.31 6.22 -6.16
N PHE A 98 -15.12 5.52 -6.93
CA PHE A 98 -15.88 4.34 -6.52
C PHE A 98 -15.47 3.19 -7.43
N HIS A 99 -15.11 2.07 -6.84
CA HIS A 99 -14.68 0.89 -7.57
C HIS A 99 -15.58 -0.28 -7.19
N ALA A 100 -15.97 -1.07 -8.19
CA ALA A 100 -16.67 -2.32 -7.94
C ALA A 100 -15.71 -3.36 -7.39
N ASP A 101 -16.17 -4.12 -6.41
CA ASP A 101 -15.50 -5.34 -5.96
C ASP A 101 -16.00 -6.50 -6.83
N ILE A 102 -15.10 -7.06 -7.65
CA ILE A 102 -15.43 -8.09 -8.64
C ILE A 102 -14.79 -9.41 -8.23
N ALA A 103 -15.60 -10.45 -8.08
CA ALA A 103 -15.15 -11.80 -7.79
C ALA A 103 -14.49 -12.42 -9.04
N LEU A 104 -13.24 -12.07 -9.29
CA LEU A 104 -12.49 -12.50 -10.48
C LEU A 104 -12.45 -14.02 -10.62
N GLU A 105 -12.32 -14.73 -9.52
CA GLU A 105 -12.30 -16.20 -9.44
C GLU A 105 -13.59 -16.88 -9.96
N ARG A 106 -14.67 -16.11 -10.13
CA ARG A 106 -15.92 -16.58 -10.72
C ARG A 106 -16.02 -16.33 -12.23
N ILE A 107 -15.08 -15.58 -12.77
CA ILE A 107 -15.11 -15.11 -14.17
C ILE A 107 -14.00 -15.77 -14.96
N ILE A 108 -12.80 -15.86 -14.38
CA ILE A 108 -11.59 -16.34 -15.05
C ILE A 108 -10.68 -17.09 -14.08
N ASP A 109 -9.90 -18.01 -14.61
CA ASP A 109 -8.71 -18.49 -13.91
C ASP A 109 -7.59 -17.47 -14.02
N PHE A 110 -6.90 -17.21 -12.92
CA PHE A 110 -5.76 -16.30 -12.89
C PHE A 110 -4.70 -16.76 -11.87
N THR A 111 -3.51 -16.24 -12.02
CA THR A 111 -2.41 -16.45 -11.07
C THR A 111 -2.11 -15.14 -10.38
N GLN A 112 -2.18 -15.14 -9.04
CA GLN A 112 -1.76 -14.02 -8.21
C GLN A 112 -0.42 -14.36 -7.56
N VAL A 113 0.54 -13.44 -7.69
CA VAL A 113 1.88 -13.61 -7.12
C VAL A 113 2.22 -12.37 -6.29
N VAL A 114 2.72 -12.60 -5.08
CA VAL A 114 3.35 -11.54 -4.28
C VAL A 114 4.84 -11.58 -4.59
N VAL A 115 5.37 -10.45 -5.01
CA VAL A 115 6.80 -10.29 -5.34
C VAL A 115 7.42 -9.29 -4.39
N THR A 116 8.54 -9.65 -3.78
CA THR A 116 9.37 -8.73 -3.02
C THR A 116 10.62 -8.40 -3.82
N VAL A 117 11.03 -7.13 -3.83
CA VAL A 117 12.15 -6.63 -4.63
C VAL A 117 13.13 -5.89 -3.72
N ALA A 118 14.42 -6.20 -3.88
CA ALA A 118 15.52 -5.41 -3.34
C ALA A 118 16.27 -4.73 -4.49
N MET A 119 16.57 -3.44 -4.30
CA MET A 119 17.27 -2.62 -5.28
C MET A 119 18.78 -2.72 -5.08
N SER A 120 19.54 -2.78 -6.17
CA SER A 120 21.01 -2.77 -6.15
C SER A 120 21.60 -1.40 -5.81
N SER A 121 20.80 -0.35 -5.93
CA SER A 121 21.18 1.04 -5.66
C SER A 121 20.04 1.79 -5.01
N HIS A 122 20.37 2.52 -3.93
CA HIS A 122 19.41 3.36 -3.20
C HIS A 122 19.44 4.83 -3.65
N ARG A 123 19.88 5.10 -4.89
CA ARG A 123 19.81 6.43 -5.47
C ARG A 123 18.36 6.77 -5.86
N LYS A 124 17.95 7.99 -5.57
CA LYS A 124 16.59 8.47 -5.84
C LYS A 124 16.14 8.22 -7.29
N ILE A 125 17.04 8.43 -8.26
CA ILE A 125 16.74 8.23 -9.67
C ILE A 125 16.38 6.78 -10.02
N GLU A 126 17.00 5.80 -9.34
CA GLU A 126 16.70 4.38 -9.56
C GLU A 126 15.33 4.01 -9.00
N PHE A 127 14.97 4.52 -7.83
CA PHE A 127 13.62 4.36 -7.28
C PHE A 127 12.56 5.00 -8.18
N GLU A 128 12.79 6.22 -8.67
CA GLU A 128 11.86 6.90 -9.56
C GLU A 128 11.68 6.17 -10.89
N ARG A 129 12.77 5.61 -11.46
CA ARG A 129 12.73 4.80 -12.68
C ARG A 129 11.92 3.52 -12.47
N PHE A 130 12.20 2.78 -11.41
CA PHE A 130 11.46 1.58 -11.04
C PHE A 130 9.97 1.90 -10.82
N GLU A 131 9.66 2.89 -9.99
CA GLU A 131 8.27 3.25 -9.69
C GLU A 131 7.50 3.71 -10.93
N LEU A 132 8.16 4.44 -11.85
CA LEU A 132 7.54 4.85 -13.11
C LEU A 132 7.24 3.65 -13.99
N HIS A 133 8.15 2.69 -14.09
CA HIS A 133 7.95 1.46 -14.85
C HIS A 133 6.76 0.66 -14.28
N ILE A 134 6.76 0.43 -12.96
CA ILE A 134 5.69 -0.32 -12.29
C ILE A 134 4.32 0.33 -12.47
N ARG A 135 4.21 1.65 -12.49
CA ARG A 135 2.93 2.35 -12.70
C ARG A 135 2.30 2.11 -14.06
N ASN A 136 3.09 1.69 -15.05
CA ASN A 136 2.64 1.42 -16.41
C ASN A 136 2.34 -0.06 -16.67
N LEU A 137 2.48 -0.93 -15.68
CA LEU A 137 2.19 -2.35 -15.78
C LEU A 137 0.79 -2.64 -15.20
N ASP A 138 -0.14 -2.98 -16.07
CA ASP A 138 -1.53 -3.29 -15.68
C ASP A 138 -1.62 -4.56 -14.82
N GLU A 139 -0.70 -5.48 -14.97
CA GLU A 139 -0.60 -6.71 -14.19
C GLU A 139 -0.22 -6.44 -12.72
N VAL A 140 0.43 -5.32 -12.44
CA VAL A 140 0.80 -4.93 -11.07
C VAL A 140 -0.36 -4.19 -10.42
N THR A 141 -1.17 -4.91 -9.66
CA THR A 141 -2.36 -4.36 -9.00
C THR A 141 -2.03 -3.55 -7.74
N GLN A 142 -0.89 -3.83 -7.11
CA GLN A 142 -0.40 -3.10 -5.94
C GLN A 142 1.12 -3.11 -5.91
N CYS A 143 1.73 -1.98 -5.54
CA CYS A 143 3.14 -1.89 -5.23
C CYS A 143 3.34 -0.95 -4.03
N ILE A 144 4.04 -1.41 -3.01
CA ILE A 144 4.29 -0.68 -1.76
C ILE A 144 5.79 -0.61 -1.54
N ALA A 145 6.33 0.60 -1.39
CA ALA A 145 7.69 0.78 -0.90
C ALA A 145 7.73 0.44 0.59
N THR A 146 8.68 -0.37 0.99
CA THR A 146 8.82 -0.89 2.36
C THR A 146 10.12 -0.42 3.00
N GLY A 147 10.22 -0.58 4.32
CA GLY A 147 11.45 -0.39 5.07
C GLY A 147 11.89 -1.73 5.65
N GLY A 148 13.15 -2.10 5.43
CA GLY A 148 13.70 -3.37 5.93
C GLY A 148 14.56 -4.05 4.88
N GLY A 149 14.56 -5.37 4.85
CA GLY A 149 15.41 -6.16 3.97
C GLY A 149 15.01 -6.19 2.48
N MET A 150 13.83 -5.67 2.16
CA MET A 150 13.31 -5.53 0.79
C MET A 150 12.78 -4.11 0.62
N ASP A 151 12.98 -3.53 -0.57
CA ASP A 151 12.59 -2.15 -0.86
C ASP A 151 11.14 -2.03 -1.33
N TYR A 152 10.63 -3.06 -2.03
CA TYR A 152 9.25 -3.09 -2.51
C TYR A 152 8.58 -4.43 -2.27
N VAL A 153 7.28 -4.37 -2.03
CA VAL A 153 6.36 -5.52 -2.09
C VAL A 153 5.27 -5.18 -3.10
N MET A 154 5.07 -6.05 -4.08
CA MET A 154 4.03 -5.85 -5.09
C MET A 154 3.17 -7.10 -5.27
N THR A 155 1.93 -6.88 -5.67
CA THR A 155 1.00 -7.93 -6.05
C THR A 155 0.81 -7.89 -7.56
N VAL A 156 1.08 -9.00 -8.20
CA VAL A 156 0.98 -9.19 -9.64
C VAL A 156 -0.14 -10.18 -9.92
N VAL A 157 -1.00 -9.87 -10.88
CA VAL A 157 -2.11 -10.72 -11.32
C VAL A 157 -1.96 -10.95 -12.82
N THR A 158 -1.86 -12.21 -13.22
CA THR A 158 -1.68 -12.62 -14.61
C THR A 158 -2.60 -13.79 -14.97
N PRO A 159 -2.90 -14.02 -16.24
CA PRO A 159 -3.74 -15.14 -16.65
C PRO A 159 -3.18 -16.53 -16.24
N ASN A 160 -1.86 -16.67 -16.17
CA ASN A 160 -1.19 -17.92 -15.79
C ASN A 160 0.26 -17.65 -15.39
N LEU A 161 0.93 -18.70 -14.89
CA LEU A 161 2.32 -18.59 -14.42
C LEU A 161 3.31 -18.27 -15.57
N ALA A 162 3.05 -18.74 -16.79
CA ALA A 162 3.91 -18.44 -17.94
C ALA A 162 3.86 -16.95 -18.31
N ALA A 163 2.69 -16.30 -18.19
CA ALA A 163 2.56 -14.86 -18.39
C ALA A 163 3.30 -14.08 -17.29
N PHE A 164 3.24 -14.54 -16.03
CA PHE A 164 4.01 -13.96 -14.93
C PHE A 164 5.53 -14.08 -15.19
N GLN A 165 6.01 -15.23 -15.66
CA GLN A 165 7.43 -15.42 -15.95
C GLN A 165 7.91 -14.45 -17.04
N ARG A 166 7.16 -14.28 -18.13
CA ARG A 166 7.51 -13.31 -19.19
C ARG A 166 7.55 -11.88 -18.65
N LEU A 167 6.58 -11.47 -17.85
CA LEU A 167 6.57 -10.15 -17.21
C LEU A 167 7.82 -9.91 -16.37
N MET A 168 8.24 -10.91 -15.58
CA MET A 168 9.45 -10.80 -14.78
C MET A 168 10.72 -10.72 -15.62
N GLU A 169 10.80 -11.48 -16.71
CA GLU A 169 11.91 -11.41 -17.67
C GLU A 169 12.01 -10.03 -18.31
N GLU A 170 10.89 -9.44 -18.73
CA GLU A 170 10.81 -8.08 -19.26
C GLU A 170 11.26 -7.03 -18.22
N MET A 171 10.80 -7.14 -16.99
CA MET A 171 11.22 -6.25 -15.90
C MET A 171 12.72 -6.34 -15.60
N LEU A 172 13.29 -7.55 -15.59
CA LEU A 172 14.72 -7.75 -15.36
C LEU A 172 15.57 -7.22 -16.52
N SER A 173 15.05 -7.28 -17.75
CA SER A 173 15.71 -6.76 -18.95
C SER A 173 15.66 -5.23 -19.06
N ALA A 174 14.78 -4.57 -18.31
CA ALA A 174 14.54 -3.14 -18.39
C ALA A 174 15.53 -2.27 -17.58
N ASP A 175 16.62 -2.84 -17.07
CA ASP A 175 17.66 -2.14 -16.28
C ASP A 175 17.07 -1.28 -15.13
N LEU A 176 16.23 -1.92 -14.34
CA LEU A 176 15.50 -1.27 -13.22
C LEU A 176 16.27 -1.28 -11.90
N ALA A 177 17.58 -1.54 -11.93
CA ALA A 177 18.44 -1.67 -10.74
C ALA A 177 17.89 -2.68 -9.70
N ILE A 178 17.26 -3.76 -10.16
CA ILE A 178 16.82 -4.87 -9.30
C ILE A 178 18.04 -5.72 -8.95
N GLU A 179 18.37 -5.87 -7.66
CA GLU A 179 19.42 -6.76 -7.17
C GLU A 179 18.90 -8.18 -7.05
N ARG A 180 17.75 -8.33 -6.39
CA ARG A 180 17.11 -9.62 -6.18
C ARG A 180 15.60 -9.46 -6.00
N TYR A 181 14.89 -10.51 -6.27
CA TYR A 181 13.47 -10.60 -5.99
C TYR A 181 13.11 -11.99 -5.45
N MET A 182 11.99 -12.08 -4.73
CA MET A 182 11.40 -13.35 -4.31
C MET A 182 9.92 -13.34 -4.70
N THR A 183 9.42 -14.50 -5.08
CA THR A 183 8.05 -14.70 -5.55
C THR A 183 7.30 -15.67 -4.64
N TYR A 184 6.07 -15.32 -4.31
CA TYR A 184 5.17 -16.15 -3.51
C TYR A 184 3.85 -16.28 -4.25
N ILE A 185 3.57 -17.48 -4.77
CA ILE A 185 2.30 -17.75 -5.46
C ILE A 185 1.20 -17.78 -4.40
N ALA A 186 0.18 -16.93 -4.55
CA ALA A 186 -0.97 -16.92 -3.66
C ALA A 186 -1.83 -18.17 -3.90
N THR A 187 -2.04 -18.97 -2.87
CA THR A 187 -2.87 -20.17 -2.95
C THR A 187 -4.33 -19.91 -2.65
N ARG A 188 -4.62 -18.89 -1.83
CA ARG A 188 -5.97 -18.41 -1.51
C ARG A 188 -5.94 -17.04 -0.89
N GLN A 189 -6.99 -16.27 -1.09
CA GLN A 189 -7.24 -15.04 -0.35
C GLN A 189 -7.96 -15.35 0.95
N VAL A 190 -7.33 -15.04 2.08
CA VAL A 190 -7.93 -15.27 3.42
C VAL A 190 -8.81 -14.10 3.83
N LYS A 191 -8.40 -12.88 3.47
CA LYS A 191 -9.13 -11.65 3.79
C LYS A 191 -8.79 -10.54 2.81
N SER A 192 -9.82 -9.86 2.31
CA SER A 192 -9.72 -8.57 1.62
C SER A 192 -10.74 -7.63 2.25
N SER A 193 -10.29 -6.53 2.83
CA SER A 193 -11.18 -5.53 3.42
C SER A 193 -10.51 -4.16 3.47
N HIS A 194 -11.31 -3.13 3.44
CA HIS A 194 -10.84 -1.77 3.62
C HIS A 194 -10.57 -1.45 5.10
N PRO A 195 -9.62 -0.54 5.41
CA PRO A 195 -9.36 -0.07 6.77
C PRO A 195 -10.62 0.54 7.39
N ASN A 196 -10.87 0.28 8.68
CA ASN A 196 -11.96 0.91 9.41
C ASN A 196 -11.60 2.36 9.74
N LEU A 197 -12.14 3.31 8.96
CA LEU A 197 -11.84 4.74 9.10
C LEU A 197 -12.21 5.28 10.48
N ALA A 198 -13.33 4.88 11.04
CA ALA A 198 -13.76 5.33 12.36
C ALA A 198 -12.74 4.96 13.44
N LYS A 199 -12.23 3.71 13.44
CA LYS A 199 -11.19 3.28 14.38
C LYS A 199 -9.88 4.03 14.19
N LEU A 200 -9.45 4.27 12.95
CA LEU A 200 -8.18 4.94 12.67
C LEU A 200 -8.19 6.43 13.02
N THR A 201 -9.36 7.08 13.00
CA THR A 201 -9.50 8.51 13.29
C THR A 201 -9.78 8.81 14.76
N THR A 202 -10.21 7.83 15.56
CA THR A 202 -10.51 8.00 17.00
C THR A 202 -9.23 7.99 17.86
N THR A 203 -8.09 7.55 17.32
CA THR A 203 -6.82 7.39 18.07
C THR A 203 -5.88 8.60 17.91
N SER A 204 -6.41 9.77 17.52
CA SER A 204 -5.61 10.98 17.27
C SER A 204 -5.95 12.09 18.23
#